data_f984bb84014fbe1e890add7d1e9251be
#
_entry.id   f984bb84014fbe1e890add7d1e9251be
#
_cell.length_a   1.000
_cell.length_b   1.000
_cell.length_c   1.000
_cell.angle_alpha   90.00
_cell.angle_beta   90.00
_cell.angle_gamma   90.00
#
_symmetry.space_group_name_H-M   'P 1'
#
loop_
_entity.id
_entity.type
_entity.pdbx_description
1 polymer ?
#
loop_
_entity_poly.entity_id
_entity_poly.type
_entity_poly.pdbx_seq_one_letter_code
_entity_poly.pdbx_strand_id
1 'polypeptide(L)'
;MIKKILAAAGAAAIAVTGLTPAASAEVAAAPDCQHGSSYGIVVEKVNLTIGTTVIGRIDLCRDSGYQYWGFVLFNKPATASQYGQAAIVRYDQVAYFSDVDCDSPGGNQKVMPGQTRCWTPKYDGRAGRWNFAAVGYLTSSHTGDVLAAETTMIQR
;
A
#
# COMPACT_ATOMS: atom_id res chain seq x y z
N MET A 1 12.99 81.12 36.69
CA MET A 1 13.45 79.73 36.88
C MET A 1 12.49 78.84 36.07
N ILE A 2 12.92 78.36 34.94
CA ILE A 2 12.11 77.59 34.00
C ILE A 2 12.53 76.12 34.10
N LYS A 3 11.66 75.25 34.64
CA LYS A 3 11.90 73.83 34.68
C LYS A 3 11.42 73.21 33.36
N LYS A 4 12.36 72.65 32.61
CA LYS A 4 12.06 71.85 31.40
C LYS A 4 11.57 70.46 31.80
N ILE A 5 10.38 70.07 31.30
CA ILE A 5 9.85 68.75 31.41
C ILE A 5 10.20 68.00 30.12
N LEU A 6 11.02 66.96 30.21
CA LEU A 6 11.27 66.03 29.11
C LEU A 6 10.13 64.98 29.05
N ALA A 7 9.44 64.94 27.94
CA ALA A 7 8.51 63.90 27.65
C ALA A 7 9.25 62.71 26.96
N ALA A 8 9.28 61.58 27.61
CA ALA A 8 9.79 60.35 27.01
C ALA A 8 8.68 59.68 26.21
N ALA A 9 8.85 59.60 24.88
CA ALA A 9 7.99 58.82 24.01
C ALA A 9 8.43 57.36 24.04
N GLY A 10 7.63 56.54 24.67
CA GLY A 10 7.82 55.07 24.63
C GLY A 10 7.25 54.50 23.33
N ALA A 11 8.10 53.98 22.46
CA ALA A 11 7.71 53.20 21.29
C ALA A 11 7.36 51.77 21.72
N ALA A 12 6.09 51.38 21.67
CA ALA A 12 5.66 50.01 21.84
C ALA A 12 5.91 49.21 20.55
N ALA A 13 6.89 48.34 20.55
CA ALA A 13 7.10 47.38 19.45
C ALA A 13 6.09 46.24 19.57
N ILE A 14 5.16 46.19 18.65
CA ILE A 14 4.22 45.05 18.50
C ILE A 14 5.00 43.93 17.81
N ALA A 15 5.40 42.91 18.55
CA ALA A 15 5.94 41.68 18.00
C ALA A 15 4.78 40.86 17.34
N VAL A 16 4.68 40.93 16.02
CA VAL A 16 3.81 40.02 15.25
C VAL A 16 4.50 38.65 15.23
N THR A 17 4.08 37.77 16.12
CA THR A 17 4.46 36.37 16.05
C THR A 17 3.75 35.75 14.85
N GLY A 18 4.46 35.67 13.73
CA GLY A 18 3.99 34.92 12.56
C GLY A 18 3.81 33.46 12.92
N LEU A 19 2.56 33.02 13.00
CA LEU A 19 2.21 31.60 12.96
C LEU A 19 2.63 31.08 11.60
N THR A 20 3.79 30.44 11.51
CA THR A 20 4.13 29.62 10.35
C THR A 20 3.13 28.48 10.30
N PRO A 21 2.35 28.31 9.18
CA PRO A 21 1.52 27.15 9.04
C PRO A 21 2.42 25.92 9.11
N ALA A 22 2.12 24.99 10.03
CA ALA A 22 2.77 23.71 10.06
C ALA A 22 2.59 23.08 8.68
N ALA A 23 3.68 22.89 7.94
CA ALA A 23 3.66 22.17 6.70
C ALA A 23 3.10 20.78 7.03
N SER A 24 1.90 20.46 6.54
CA SER A 24 1.35 19.12 6.62
C SER A 24 2.38 18.23 5.92
N ALA A 25 3.02 17.34 6.67
CA ALA A 25 3.87 16.34 6.07
C ALA A 25 2.98 15.53 5.13
N GLU A 26 3.16 15.69 3.83
CA GLU A 26 2.51 14.89 2.81
C GLU A 26 2.96 13.45 3.10
N VAL A 27 2.03 12.61 3.56
CA VAL A 27 2.31 11.19 3.77
C VAL A 27 2.64 10.65 2.39
N ALA A 28 3.92 10.39 2.14
CA ALA A 28 4.36 9.81 0.89
C ALA A 28 3.51 8.56 0.62
N ALA A 29 2.89 8.52 -0.56
CA ALA A 29 2.10 7.36 -0.95
C ALA A 29 2.94 6.09 -0.78
N ALA A 30 2.38 5.07 -0.12
CA ALA A 30 3.10 3.82 0.07
C ALA A 30 3.53 3.30 -1.30
N PRO A 31 4.81 2.95 -1.48
CA PRO A 31 5.32 2.56 -2.79
C PRO A 31 4.66 1.28 -3.28
N ASP A 32 4.39 1.24 -4.57
CA ASP A 32 3.86 0.06 -5.26
C ASP A 32 4.88 -1.07 -5.24
N CYS A 33 4.41 -2.31 -5.37
CA CYS A 33 5.25 -3.48 -5.61
C CYS A 33 6.40 -3.67 -4.60
N GLN A 34 6.14 -3.43 -3.33
CA GLN A 34 7.10 -3.72 -2.28
C GLN A 34 7.30 -5.24 -2.09
N HIS A 35 8.54 -5.65 -1.84
CA HIS A 35 8.90 -6.99 -1.39
C HIS A 35 10.13 -6.90 -0.47
N GLY A 36 9.92 -7.02 0.82
CA GLY A 36 10.96 -6.73 1.81
C GLY A 36 11.39 -5.27 1.77
N SER A 37 12.68 -5.02 1.61
CA SER A 37 13.26 -3.69 1.42
C SER A 37 13.40 -3.27 -0.05
N SER A 38 13.02 -4.13 -1.00
CA SER A 38 13.10 -3.87 -2.44
C SER A 38 11.73 -3.54 -3.02
N TYR A 39 11.75 -2.97 -4.22
CA TYR A 39 10.56 -2.60 -4.98
C TYR A 39 10.71 -3.11 -6.41
N GLY A 40 9.58 -3.53 -6.99
CA GLY A 40 9.51 -3.91 -8.40
C GLY A 40 8.76 -2.88 -9.24
N ILE A 41 8.47 -3.28 -10.46
CA ILE A 41 7.57 -2.56 -11.35
C ILE A 41 6.18 -3.18 -11.28
N VAL A 42 5.16 -2.35 -11.41
CA VAL A 42 3.77 -2.78 -11.57
C VAL A 42 3.58 -3.29 -12.99
N VAL A 43 3.23 -4.57 -13.13
CA VAL A 43 2.87 -5.20 -14.41
C VAL A 43 1.39 -4.95 -14.71
N GLU A 44 0.55 -5.14 -13.71
CA GLU A 44 -0.90 -4.94 -13.76
C GLU A 44 -1.39 -4.48 -12.38
N LYS A 45 -2.45 -3.66 -12.36
CA LYS A 45 -3.03 -3.10 -11.14
C LYS A 45 -4.55 -3.08 -11.23
N VAL A 46 -5.23 -3.55 -10.18
CA VAL A 46 -6.69 -3.52 -10.06
C VAL A 46 -7.08 -2.96 -8.69
N ASN A 47 -8.09 -2.09 -8.67
CA ASN A 47 -8.63 -1.57 -7.42
C ASN A 47 -9.48 -2.62 -6.72
N LEU A 48 -9.29 -2.81 -5.42
CA LEU A 48 -10.23 -3.54 -4.57
C LEU A 48 -11.37 -2.61 -4.13
N THR A 49 -12.60 -3.08 -4.29
CA THR A 49 -13.79 -2.28 -3.98
C THR A 49 -14.76 -3.01 -3.06
N ILE A 50 -15.46 -2.25 -2.22
CA ILE A 50 -16.70 -2.69 -1.55
C ILE A 50 -17.81 -1.79 -2.06
N GLY A 51 -18.75 -2.36 -2.82
CA GLY A 51 -19.72 -1.56 -3.57
C GLY A 51 -19.01 -0.62 -4.53
N THR A 52 -19.20 0.70 -4.38
CA THR A 52 -18.54 1.74 -5.18
C THR A 52 -17.29 2.34 -4.53
N THR A 53 -16.95 1.90 -3.33
CA THR A 53 -15.83 2.47 -2.56
C THR A 53 -14.55 1.71 -2.82
N VAL A 54 -13.51 2.39 -3.31
CA VAL A 54 -12.16 1.81 -3.45
C VAL A 54 -11.53 1.75 -2.06
N ILE A 55 -11.26 0.52 -1.58
CA ILE A 55 -10.67 0.26 -0.27
C ILE A 55 -9.17 -0.04 -0.33
N GLY A 56 -8.65 -0.31 -1.52
CA GLY A 56 -7.27 -0.68 -1.74
C GLY A 56 -7.02 -1.08 -3.19
N ARG A 57 -5.93 -1.79 -3.41
CA ARG A 57 -5.59 -2.35 -4.73
C ARG A 57 -4.79 -3.63 -4.60
N ILE A 58 -4.79 -4.41 -5.66
CA ILE A 58 -3.88 -5.53 -5.89
C ILE A 58 -2.98 -5.21 -7.09
N ASP A 59 -1.68 -5.38 -6.92
CA ASP A 59 -0.67 -5.21 -7.95
C ASP A 59 -0.06 -6.58 -8.28
N LEU A 60 0.02 -6.92 -9.57
CA LEU A 60 0.94 -7.93 -10.07
C LEU A 60 2.28 -7.25 -10.31
N CYS A 61 3.30 -7.70 -9.63
CA CYS A 61 4.61 -7.08 -9.57
C CYS A 61 5.68 -7.95 -10.22
N ARG A 62 6.75 -7.31 -10.70
CA ARG A 62 7.92 -8.00 -11.27
C ARG A 62 9.19 -7.22 -10.98
N ASP A 63 10.30 -7.90 -10.70
CA ASP A 63 11.62 -7.29 -10.67
C ASP A 63 12.39 -7.45 -12.00
N SER A 64 13.61 -6.90 -12.06
CA SER A 64 14.48 -7.00 -13.23
C SER A 64 14.97 -8.43 -13.50
N GLY A 65 14.90 -9.32 -12.51
CA GLY A 65 15.23 -10.73 -12.63
C GLY A 65 14.06 -11.59 -13.11
N TYR A 66 12.97 -10.97 -13.55
CA TYR A 66 11.73 -11.65 -13.96
C TYR A 66 11.10 -12.50 -12.84
N GLN A 67 11.27 -12.09 -11.59
CA GLN A 67 10.58 -12.68 -10.47
C GLN A 67 9.25 -11.93 -10.28
N TYR A 68 8.13 -12.67 -10.24
CA TYR A 68 6.79 -12.13 -10.12
C TYR A 68 6.23 -12.37 -8.71
N TRP A 69 5.45 -11.41 -8.19
CA TRP A 69 4.72 -11.55 -6.91
C TRP A 69 3.44 -10.74 -6.89
N GLY A 70 2.51 -11.12 -6.03
CA GLY A 70 1.30 -10.36 -5.71
C GLY A 70 1.58 -9.39 -4.54
N PHE A 71 1.10 -8.17 -4.65
CA PHE A 71 1.20 -7.15 -3.61
C PHE A 71 -0.15 -6.47 -3.42
N VAL A 72 -0.72 -6.59 -2.22
CA VAL A 72 -1.94 -5.87 -1.85
C VAL A 72 -1.62 -4.68 -0.96
N LEU A 73 -2.32 -3.56 -1.20
CA LEU A 73 -2.24 -2.36 -0.38
C LEU A 73 -3.64 -1.80 -0.14
N PHE A 74 -4.03 -1.71 1.12
CA PHE A 74 -5.27 -1.07 1.56
C PHE A 74 -5.06 0.40 1.86
N ASN A 75 -6.07 1.23 1.55
CA ASN A 75 -6.06 2.68 1.79
C ASN A 75 -6.08 3.02 3.30
N LYS A 76 -6.59 2.09 4.12
CA LYS A 76 -6.67 2.20 5.59
C LYS A 76 -6.23 0.89 6.23
N PRO A 77 -5.70 0.93 7.46
CA PRO A 77 -5.41 -0.28 8.20
C PRO A 77 -6.64 -1.17 8.36
N ALA A 78 -6.43 -2.49 8.26
CA ALA A 78 -7.47 -3.47 8.57
C ALA A 78 -7.98 -3.26 10.01
N THR A 79 -9.28 -3.38 10.20
CA THR A 79 -9.92 -3.27 11.52
C THR A 79 -9.64 -4.49 12.38
N ALA A 80 -10.06 -4.47 13.65
CA ALA A 80 -9.81 -5.55 14.61
C ALA A 80 -10.34 -6.93 14.17
N SER A 81 -11.31 -6.97 13.25
CA SER A 81 -11.89 -8.21 12.72
C SER A 81 -11.54 -8.49 11.26
N GLN A 82 -10.90 -7.55 10.56
CA GLN A 82 -10.58 -7.69 9.15
C GLN A 82 -9.17 -8.25 8.93
N TYR A 83 -9.03 -9.04 7.85
CA TYR A 83 -7.76 -9.58 7.39
C TYR A 83 -7.68 -9.43 5.86
N GLY A 84 -6.53 -9.00 5.38
CA GLY A 84 -6.29 -8.89 3.94
C GLY A 84 -5.31 -9.96 3.47
N GLN A 85 -5.40 -10.34 2.19
CA GLN A 85 -4.52 -11.33 1.62
C GLN A 85 -4.21 -10.97 0.17
N ALA A 86 -3.02 -11.30 -0.28
CA ALA A 86 -2.71 -11.41 -1.69
C ALA A 86 -2.29 -12.85 -2.01
N ALA A 87 -2.61 -13.30 -3.21
CA ALA A 87 -2.06 -14.51 -3.79
C ALA A 87 -1.47 -14.20 -5.15
N ILE A 88 -0.42 -14.91 -5.55
CA ILE A 88 0.04 -14.97 -6.93
C ILE A 88 -0.32 -16.33 -7.50
N VAL A 89 -1.01 -16.31 -8.64
CA VAL A 89 -1.47 -17.51 -9.35
C VAL A 89 -0.59 -17.70 -10.57
N ARG A 90 -0.11 -18.91 -10.76
CA ARG A 90 0.67 -19.34 -11.92
C ARG A 90 -0.16 -20.21 -12.82
N TYR A 91 -0.11 -19.90 -14.11
CA TYR A 91 -0.82 -20.63 -15.15
C TYR A 91 0.15 -21.24 -16.17
N ASP A 92 -0.13 -22.46 -16.62
CA ASP A 92 0.46 -23.01 -17.83
C ASP A 92 -0.41 -22.56 -19.01
N GLN A 93 0.03 -21.54 -19.73
CA GLN A 93 -0.77 -20.78 -20.68
C GLN A 93 -1.99 -20.13 -19.99
N VAL A 94 -3.17 -20.75 -20.04
CA VAL A 94 -4.40 -20.29 -19.38
C VAL A 94 -4.93 -21.28 -18.34
N ALA A 95 -4.31 -22.47 -18.23
CA ALA A 95 -4.70 -23.46 -17.26
C ALA A 95 -4.09 -23.18 -15.90
N TYR A 96 -4.90 -23.14 -14.85
CA TYR A 96 -4.40 -23.01 -13.47
C TYR A 96 -3.37 -24.11 -13.18
N PHE A 97 -2.26 -23.73 -12.59
CA PHE A 97 -1.20 -24.66 -12.19
C PHE A 97 -0.97 -24.66 -10.67
N SER A 98 -0.74 -23.50 -10.08
CA SER A 98 -0.51 -23.36 -8.64
C SER A 98 -0.66 -21.92 -8.20
N ASP A 99 -0.85 -21.72 -6.92
CA ASP A 99 -0.79 -20.41 -6.28
C ASP A 99 0.00 -20.46 -4.98
N VAL A 100 0.46 -19.31 -4.52
CA VAL A 100 0.98 -19.05 -3.19
C VAL A 100 0.46 -17.70 -2.72
N ASP A 101 0.31 -17.56 -1.41
CA ASP A 101 -0.23 -16.36 -0.78
C ASP A 101 0.79 -15.68 0.16
N CYS A 102 0.38 -14.59 0.81
CA CYS A 102 1.24 -13.86 1.73
C CYS A 102 1.69 -14.69 2.95
N ASP A 103 0.93 -15.73 3.34
CA ASP A 103 1.26 -16.63 4.45
C ASP A 103 2.24 -17.72 4.04
N SER A 104 2.46 -17.91 2.73
CA SER A 104 3.39 -18.91 2.20
C SER A 104 4.85 -18.53 2.51
N PRO A 105 5.77 -19.51 2.66
CA PRO A 105 7.17 -19.23 2.94
C PRO A 105 7.80 -18.27 1.93
N GLY A 106 8.36 -17.15 2.39
CA GLY A 106 8.90 -16.06 1.56
C GLY A 106 7.94 -14.88 1.36
N GLY A 107 6.68 -15.00 1.74
CA GLY A 107 5.76 -13.89 1.93
C GLY A 107 5.97 -13.21 3.30
N ASN A 108 5.21 -12.15 3.55
CA ASN A 108 5.31 -11.41 4.82
C ASN A 108 4.09 -11.56 5.73
N GLN A 109 3.33 -12.63 5.54
CA GLN A 109 2.04 -12.93 6.19
C GLN A 109 0.89 -12.02 5.68
N LYS A 110 -0.34 -12.47 5.91
CA LYS A 110 -1.54 -11.70 5.59
C LYS A 110 -1.57 -10.34 6.29
N VAL A 111 -2.36 -9.43 5.77
CA VAL A 111 -2.64 -8.14 6.41
C VAL A 111 -3.43 -8.39 7.69
N MET A 112 -2.81 -8.14 8.82
CA MET A 112 -3.40 -8.26 10.16
C MET A 112 -4.09 -6.95 10.55
N PRO A 113 -4.98 -6.94 11.56
CA PRO A 113 -5.51 -5.71 12.13
C PRO A 113 -4.42 -4.67 12.41
N GLY A 114 -4.63 -3.44 11.98
CA GLY A 114 -3.67 -2.34 12.09
C GLY A 114 -2.64 -2.24 10.94
N GLN A 115 -2.56 -3.24 10.07
CA GLN A 115 -1.68 -3.25 8.90
C GLN A 115 -2.44 -2.86 7.61
N THR A 116 -1.69 -2.50 6.57
CA THR A 116 -2.24 -2.05 5.29
C THR A 116 -1.81 -2.89 4.10
N ARG A 117 -0.82 -3.79 4.23
CA ARG A 117 -0.21 -4.43 3.06
C ARG A 117 0.39 -5.79 3.35
N CYS A 118 0.41 -6.61 2.32
CA CYS A 118 1.24 -7.81 2.30
C CYS A 118 1.72 -8.12 0.87
N TRP A 119 2.71 -9.01 0.78
CA TRP A 119 3.25 -9.55 -0.48
C TRP A 119 3.44 -11.06 -0.40
N THR A 120 3.28 -11.71 -1.54
CA THR A 120 3.51 -13.14 -1.68
C THR A 120 5.00 -13.46 -1.84
N PRO A 121 5.42 -14.72 -1.72
CA PRO A 121 6.69 -15.16 -2.27
C PRO A 121 6.79 -14.82 -3.76
N LYS A 122 8.00 -14.87 -4.31
CA LYS A 122 8.25 -14.64 -5.73
C LYS A 122 8.21 -15.94 -6.52
N TYR A 123 7.62 -15.89 -7.72
CA TYR A 123 7.72 -16.92 -8.73
C TYR A 123 8.68 -16.53 -9.85
N ASP A 124 9.51 -17.48 -10.29
CA ASP A 124 10.42 -17.29 -11.42
C ASP A 124 9.66 -17.36 -12.75
N GLY A 125 9.68 -16.25 -13.50
CA GLY A 125 9.08 -16.12 -14.82
C GLY A 125 10.06 -16.29 -15.98
N ARG A 126 11.37 -16.51 -15.74
CA ARG A 126 12.41 -16.58 -16.78
C ARG A 126 12.21 -17.73 -17.77
N ALA A 127 11.55 -18.80 -17.36
CA ALA A 127 11.30 -19.93 -18.23
C ALA A 127 10.38 -19.62 -19.42
N GLY A 128 9.74 -18.42 -19.44
CA GLY A 128 8.91 -17.93 -20.55
C GLY A 128 7.64 -18.76 -20.83
N ARG A 129 7.41 -19.78 -20.04
CA ARG A 129 6.31 -20.72 -20.14
C ARG A 129 5.09 -20.27 -19.33
N TRP A 130 5.33 -19.59 -18.21
CA TRP A 130 4.32 -19.30 -17.21
C TRP A 130 3.67 -17.94 -17.44
N ASN A 131 2.37 -17.87 -17.22
CA ASN A 131 1.61 -16.65 -17.07
C ASN A 131 1.23 -16.47 -15.60
N PHE A 132 1.08 -15.22 -15.17
CA PHE A 132 0.82 -14.87 -13.78
C PHE A 132 -0.39 -13.95 -13.65
N ALA A 133 -1.12 -14.10 -12.57
CA ALA A 133 -2.11 -13.12 -12.10
C ALA A 133 -1.94 -12.94 -10.59
N ALA A 134 -2.28 -11.78 -10.08
CA ALA A 134 -2.35 -11.51 -8.66
C ALA A 134 -3.82 -11.41 -8.23
N VAL A 135 -4.16 -12.01 -7.10
CA VAL A 135 -5.48 -11.95 -6.48
C VAL A 135 -5.33 -11.24 -5.15
N GLY A 136 -6.18 -10.23 -4.91
CA GLY A 136 -6.25 -9.55 -3.63
C GLY A 136 -7.63 -9.68 -3.02
N TYR A 137 -7.71 -9.86 -1.70
CA TYR A 137 -9.00 -9.91 -1.02
C TYR A 137 -8.94 -9.42 0.43
N LEU A 138 -10.09 -9.00 0.93
CA LEU A 138 -10.34 -8.62 2.31
C LEU A 138 -11.42 -9.53 2.87
N THR A 139 -11.23 -10.05 4.09
CA THR A 139 -12.19 -10.89 4.79
C THR A 139 -12.72 -10.23 6.06
N SER A 140 -13.92 -10.63 6.49
CA SER A 140 -14.58 -10.12 7.68
C SER A 140 -13.99 -10.65 8.99
N SER A 141 -13.22 -11.74 8.93
CA SER A 141 -12.48 -12.34 10.04
C SER A 141 -11.39 -13.26 9.49
N HIS A 142 -10.61 -13.88 10.36
CA HIS A 142 -9.52 -14.79 9.98
C HIS A 142 -9.96 -15.95 9.05
N THR A 143 -11.21 -16.40 9.22
CA THR A 143 -11.85 -17.47 8.44
C THR A 143 -13.24 -17.05 7.96
N GLY A 144 -13.49 -15.75 7.90
CA GLY A 144 -14.80 -15.21 7.60
C GLY A 144 -15.06 -14.97 6.12
N ASP A 145 -16.22 -14.38 5.85
CA ASP A 145 -16.66 -14.08 4.50
C ASP A 145 -15.74 -13.10 3.79
N VAL A 146 -15.57 -13.29 2.50
CA VAL A 146 -14.87 -12.35 1.62
C VAL A 146 -15.73 -11.10 1.45
N LEU A 147 -15.21 -9.95 1.87
CA LEU A 147 -15.84 -8.63 1.73
C LEU A 147 -15.52 -7.97 0.40
N ALA A 148 -14.32 -8.21 -0.12
CA ALA A 148 -13.85 -7.73 -1.41
C ALA A 148 -12.85 -8.72 -1.98
N ALA A 149 -12.89 -8.95 -3.29
CA ALA A 149 -11.89 -9.73 -4.02
C ALA A 149 -11.76 -9.20 -5.43
N GLU A 150 -10.52 -9.08 -5.91
CA GLU A 150 -10.20 -8.68 -7.28
C GLU A 150 -8.98 -9.45 -7.79
N THR A 151 -8.94 -9.62 -9.10
CA THR A 151 -7.87 -10.36 -9.78
C THR A 151 -7.36 -9.52 -10.94
N THR A 152 -6.03 -9.41 -11.08
CA THR A 152 -5.42 -8.82 -12.27
C THR A 152 -5.65 -9.72 -13.48
N MET A 153 -5.52 -9.16 -14.68
CA MET A 153 -5.48 -9.99 -15.88
C MET A 153 -4.23 -10.89 -15.86
N ILE A 154 -4.34 -12.05 -16.54
CA ILE A 154 -3.20 -12.94 -16.70
C ILE A 154 -2.14 -12.26 -17.58
N GLN A 155 -0.92 -12.14 -17.07
CA GLN A 155 0.20 -11.52 -17.75
C GLN A 155 1.36 -12.50 -17.93
N ARG A 156 2.17 -12.24 -18.96
CA ARG A 156 3.35 -13.04 -19.32
C ARG A 156 4.65 -12.28 -19.05
#